data_f8ffe30d999b0c1fdc5339a8a7472dca
#
_entry.id   f8ffe30d999b0c1fdc5339a8a7472dca
#
_cell.length_a   1.000
_cell.length_b   1.000
_cell.length_c   1.000
_cell.angle_alpha   90.00
_cell.angle_beta   90.00
_cell.angle_gamma   90.00
#
_symmetry.space_group_name_H-M   'P 1'
#
loop_
_entity.id
_entity.type
_entity.pdbx_description
1 polymer ?
#
loop_
_entity_poly.entity_id
_entity_poly.type
_entity_poly.pdbx_seq_one_letter_code
_entity_poly.pdbx_strand_id
1 'polypeptide(L)'
;MDKYYKPGEQIQGYSITQLIGEGRYGIVYLAETYNSKKVVIKQLKPKMLNSTREKLFYEEALLKKLDSPCFPKFIQKFKHSGQEGYILEYINGKVFEDLLAQDDYHFTKQEIYEVAFKILDLITILQENNIVHRDIRLPNVIISEDNNLVLIDFGLARYIDNKRYVKEMDYWYLGDFLIHLYYTSYYLNRYKKELPWYEELDLTNKERLFLQKLMGLKPNYNGVNEIKRDLEELKSKIS
;
A
#
# COMPACT_ATOMS: atom_id res chain seq x y z
N MET A 1 -25.06 13.99 2.94
CA MET A 1 -23.85 14.82 2.83
C MET A 1 -22.85 14.28 3.83
N ASP A 2 -21.61 14.07 3.46
CA ASP A 2 -20.61 13.60 4.40
C ASP A 2 -20.34 14.70 5.42
N LYS A 3 -20.24 14.33 6.69
CA LYS A 3 -19.93 15.26 7.78
C LYS A 3 -18.43 15.19 8.06
N TYR A 4 -17.76 16.32 8.04
CA TYR A 4 -16.34 16.43 8.32
C TYR A 4 -16.13 16.88 9.77
N TYR A 5 -15.17 16.24 10.43
CA TYR A 5 -14.66 16.69 11.72
C TYR A 5 -13.67 17.85 11.54
N LYS A 6 -13.72 18.80 12.45
CA LYS A 6 -12.82 19.97 12.45
C LYS A 6 -11.64 19.74 13.40
N PRO A 7 -10.50 20.40 13.15
CA PRO A 7 -9.42 20.44 14.13
C PRO A 7 -9.94 20.86 15.52
N GLY A 8 -9.51 20.14 16.56
CA GLY A 8 -9.95 20.32 17.94
C GLY A 8 -11.19 19.49 18.35
N GLU A 9 -11.95 18.92 17.41
CA GLU A 9 -13.05 18.02 17.78
C GLU A 9 -12.52 16.74 18.43
N GLN A 10 -13.24 16.25 19.44
CA GLN A 10 -12.87 15.09 20.23
C GLN A 10 -13.64 13.84 19.80
N ILE A 11 -12.94 12.75 19.50
CA ILE A 11 -13.51 11.44 19.17
C ILE A 11 -12.87 10.39 20.07
N GLN A 12 -13.62 9.82 21.01
CA GLN A 12 -13.15 8.73 21.88
C GLN A 12 -11.84 9.07 22.63
N GLY A 13 -11.66 10.34 23.04
CA GLY A 13 -10.46 10.79 23.75
C GLY A 13 -9.28 11.20 22.86
N TYR A 14 -9.49 11.23 21.54
CA TYR A 14 -8.50 11.72 20.56
C TYR A 14 -8.96 13.06 19.99
N SER A 15 -8.08 14.04 19.94
CA SER A 15 -8.31 15.35 19.31
C SER A 15 -7.93 15.30 17.84
N ILE A 16 -8.86 15.63 16.95
CA ILE A 16 -8.56 15.80 15.52
C ILE A 16 -7.55 16.92 15.33
N THR A 17 -6.47 16.65 14.61
CA THR A 17 -5.47 17.69 14.27
C THR A 17 -5.66 18.18 12.85
N GLN A 18 -5.84 17.26 11.88
CA GLN A 18 -6.03 17.62 10.47
C GLN A 18 -6.69 16.49 9.67
N LEU A 19 -7.28 16.86 8.54
CA LEU A 19 -7.65 15.93 7.47
C LEU A 19 -6.37 15.54 6.71
N ILE A 20 -6.10 14.23 6.57
CA ILE A 20 -4.92 13.72 5.87
C ILE A 20 -5.25 12.94 4.59
N GLY A 21 -6.52 12.62 4.38
CA GLY A 21 -6.93 11.93 3.16
C GLY A 21 -8.43 11.77 3.06
N GLU A 22 -8.92 11.66 1.82
CA GLU A 22 -10.30 11.31 1.52
C GLU A 22 -10.34 10.40 0.31
N GLY A 23 -11.03 9.27 0.45
CA GLY A 23 -11.20 8.31 -0.61
C GLY A 23 -12.66 7.89 -0.81
N ARG A 24 -12.84 6.89 -1.66
CA ARG A 24 -14.16 6.34 -1.97
C ARG A 24 -14.90 5.82 -0.72
N TYR A 25 -14.16 5.21 0.20
CA TYR A 25 -14.72 4.47 1.34
C TYR A 25 -14.78 5.27 2.63
N GLY A 26 -13.95 6.28 2.77
CA GLY A 26 -13.85 7.02 4.03
C GLY A 26 -13.09 8.32 3.94
N ILE A 27 -13.05 9.00 5.07
CA ILE A 27 -12.33 10.23 5.34
C ILE A 27 -11.31 9.91 6.42
N VAL A 28 -10.07 10.32 6.23
CA VAL A 28 -8.94 9.95 7.08
C VAL A 28 -8.39 11.19 7.77
N TYR A 29 -8.30 11.14 9.08
CA TYR A 29 -7.79 12.22 9.92
C TYR A 29 -6.57 11.79 10.70
N LEU A 30 -5.62 12.70 10.87
CA LEU A 30 -4.64 12.64 11.93
C LEU A 30 -5.31 13.14 13.22
N ALA A 31 -5.10 12.43 14.30
CA ALA A 31 -5.56 12.82 15.62
C ALA A 31 -4.49 12.47 16.69
N GLU A 32 -4.62 13.02 17.87
CA GLU A 32 -3.69 12.78 18.96
C GLU A 32 -4.39 12.64 20.30
N THR A 33 -3.78 11.90 21.20
CA THR A 33 -4.17 11.85 22.62
C THR A 33 -3.72 13.12 23.34
N TYR A 34 -4.16 13.32 24.59
CA TYR A 34 -3.67 14.38 25.47
C TYR A 34 -2.14 14.33 25.70
N ASN A 35 -1.50 13.15 25.55
CA ASN A 35 -0.04 12.95 25.64
C ASN A 35 0.65 13.07 24.28
N SER A 36 0.01 13.69 23.29
CA SER A 36 0.54 13.89 21.92
C SER A 36 0.89 12.59 21.17
N LYS A 37 0.34 11.44 21.60
CA LYS A 37 0.46 10.20 20.84
C LYS A 37 -0.46 10.27 19.63
N LYS A 38 0.12 10.20 18.44
CA LYS A 38 -0.60 10.26 17.15
C LYS A 38 -1.34 8.98 16.86
N VAL A 39 -2.51 9.12 16.23
CA VAL A 39 -3.33 8.02 15.68
C VAL A 39 -3.96 8.46 14.37
N VAL A 40 -4.43 7.48 13.59
CA VAL A 40 -5.23 7.71 12.39
C VAL A 40 -6.69 7.37 12.70
N ILE A 41 -7.60 8.30 12.42
CA ILE A 41 -9.05 8.07 12.50
C ILE A 41 -9.60 7.95 11.09
N LYS A 42 -10.13 6.77 10.74
CA LYS A 42 -10.78 6.51 9.46
C LYS A 42 -12.30 6.51 9.65
N GLN A 43 -12.93 7.62 9.28
CA GLN A 43 -14.38 7.79 9.28
C GLN A 43 -14.96 7.14 8.02
N LEU A 44 -15.95 6.29 8.17
CA LEU A 44 -16.62 5.62 7.05
C LEU A 44 -17.70 6.51 6.45
N LYS A 45 -17.80 6.55 5.12
CA LYS A 45 -18.86 7.32 4.45
C LYS A 45 -20.20 6.60 4.57
N PRO A 46 -21.28 7.28 5.00
CA PRO A 46 -22.58 6.67 5.24
C PRO A 46 -23.15 5.89 4.05
N LYS A 47 -22.93 6.38 2.83
CA LYS A 47 -23.35 5.68 1.60
C LYS A 47 -22.70 4.31 1.44
N MET A 48 -21.48 4.18 1.93
CA MET A 48 -20.75 2.92 1.86
C MET A 48 -21.13 1.96 2.97
N LEU A 49 -21.49 2.48 4.16
CA LEU A 49 -21.99 1.68 5.28
C LEU A 49 -23.25 0.90 4.90
N ASN A 50 -24.18 1.53 4.17
CA ASN A 50 -25.44 0.92 3.77
C ASN A 50 -25.29 -0.16 2.68
N SER A 51 -24.31 -0.01 1.79
CA SER A 51 -24.11 -0.93 0.65
C SER A 51 -23.07 -2.01 0.87
N THR A 52 -22.17 -1.84 1.87
CA THR A 52 -20.97 -2.68 2.02
C THR A 52 -20.58 -2.91 3.49
N ARG A 53 -21.54 -2.89 4.41
CA ARG A 53 -21.29 -3.02 5.86
C ARG A 53 -20.36 -4.19 6.20
N GLU A 54 -20.55 -5.34 5.56
CA GLU A 54 -19.66 -6.50 5.72
C GLU A 54 -18.23 -6.23 5.24
N LYS A 55 -18.04 -5.48 4.15
CA LYS A 55 -16.70 -5.20 3.61
C LYS A 55 -15.86 -4.30 4.51
N LEU A 56 -16.49 -3.44 5.30
CA LEU A 56 -15.83 -2.55 6.23
C LEU A 56 -15.35 -3.28 7.49
N PHE A 57 -16.03 -4.37 7.87
CA PHE A 57 -15.59 -5.23 8.96
C PHE A 57 -14.39 -6.09 8.60
N TYR A 58 -14.12 -6.31 7.30
CA TYR A 58 -12.95 -7.07 6.87
C TYR A 58 -11.64 -6.39 7.29
N GLU A 59 -11.49 -5.08 7.11
CA GLU A 59 -10.26 -4.38 7.48
C GLU A 59 -9.92 -4.55 8.96
N GLU A 60 -10.92 -4.42 9.86
CA GLU A 60 -10.74 -4.70 11.28
C GLU A 60 -10.31 -6.15 11.54
N ALA A 61 -11.04 -7.12 10.96
CA ALA A 61 -10.78 -8.54 11.18
C ALA A 61 -9.37 -8.94 10.68
N LEU A 62 -8.96 -8.38 9.52
CA LEU A 62 -7.66 -8.63 8.92
C LEU A 62 -6.53 -8.01 9.76
N LEU A 63 -6.66 -6.74 10.15
CA LEU A 63 -5.64 -6.06 10.94
C LEU A 63 -5.49 -6.65 12.35
N LYS A 64 -6.58 -7.11 12.96
CA LYS A 64 -6.49 -7.83 14.26
C LYS A 64 -5.80 -9.18 14.16
N LYS A 65 -5.80 -9.80 12.98
CA LYS A 65 -5.12 -11.07 12.75
C LYS A 65 -3.63 -10.89 12.44
N LEU A 66 -3.27 -9.76 11.82
CA LEU A 66 -1.91 -9.45 11.41
C LEU A 66 -1.14 -8.84 12.60
N ASP A 67 -0.44 -9.68 13.36
CA ASP A 67 0.45 -9.24 14.44
C ASP A 67 1.88 -9.06 13.90
N SER A 68 2.10 -7.96 13.21
CA SER A 68 3.39 -7.62 12.61
C SER A 68 3.59 -6.10 12.58
N PRO A 69 4.80 -5.59 12.84
CA PRO A 69 5.10 -4.16 12.73
C PRO A 69 5.03 -3.62 11.29
N CYS A 70 4.87 -4.51 10.32
CA CYS A 70 4.72 -4.16 8.90
C CYS A 70 3.32 -3.65 8.53
N PHE A 71 2.38 -3.65 9.48
CA PHE A 71 0.99 -3.23 9.29
C PHE A 71 0.52 -2.37 10.47
N PRO A 72 -0.37 -1.38 10.26
CA PRO A 72 -0.87 -0.56 11.35
C PRO A 72 -1.74 -1.40 12.30
N LYS A 73 -1.56 -1.21 13.60
CA LYS A 73 -2.42 -1.87 14.59
C LYS A 73 -3.81 -1.28 14.57
N PHE A 74 -4.82 -2.16 14.63
CA PHE A 74 -6.19 -1.75 14.90
C PHE A 74 -6.33 -1.42 16.39
N ILE A 75 -6.76 -0.18 16.71
CA ILE A 75 -6.92 0.26 18.10
C ILE A 75 -8.35 0.00 18.57
N GLN A 76 -9.34 0.67 17.95
CA GLN A 76 -10.76 0.52 18.31
C GLN A 76 -11.71 1.04 17.24
N LYS A 77 -12.98 0.64 17.34
CA LYS A 77 -14.08 1.28 16.62
C LYS A 77 -14.57 2.51 17.35
N PHE A 78 -15.18 3.42 16.60
CA PHE A 78 -15.92 4.52 17.19
C PHE A 78 -17.28 4.68 16.53
N LYS A 79 -18.21 5.23 17.33
CA LYS A 79 -19.47 5.80 16.86
C LYS A 79 -19.64 7.14 17.56
N HIS A 80 -19.67 8.22 16.78
CA HIS A 80 -19.73 9.58 17.28
C HIS A 80 -20.56 10.47 16.38
N SER A 81 -21.57 11.16 16.95
CA SER A 81 -22.45 12.11 16.22
C SER A 81 -23.05 11.52 14.93
N GLY A 82 -23.44 10.23 14.95
CA GLY A 82 -24.03 9.53 13.81
C GLY A 82 -23.00 9.07 12.75
N GLN A 83 -21.71 9.32 12.95
CA GLN A 83 -20.64 8.78 12.14
C GLN A 83 -20.04 7.55 12.80
N GLU A 84 -19.57 6.61 11.97
CA GLU A 84 -18.91 5.38 12.42
C GLU A 84 -17.55 5.24 11.73
N GLY A 85 -16.63 4.56 12.38
CA GLY A 85 -15.31 4.33 11.84
C GLY A 85 -14.41 3.57 12.82
N TYR A 86 -13.11 3.66 12.59
CA TYR A 86 -12.12 3.04 13.45
C TYR A 86 -10.86 3.88 13.58
N ILE A 87 -10.12 3.57 14.63
CA ILE A 87 -8.89 4.23 15.01
C ILE A 87 -7.76 3.23 14.83
N LEU A 88 -6.73 3.66 14.11
CA LEU A 88 -5.55 2.88 13.77
C LEU A 88 -4.30 3.52 14.35
N GLU A 89 -3.25 2.73 14.48
CA GLU A 89 -1.91 3.23 14.73
C GLU A 89 -1.47 4.20 13.65
N TYR A 90 -0.87 5.32 14.06
CA TYR A 90 -0.18 6.22 13.15
C TYR A 90 1.23 5.69 12.88
N ILE A 91 1.56 5.54 11.61
CA ILE A 91 2.89 5.14 11.17
C ILE A 91 3.71 6.39 10.84
N ASN A 92 4.82 6.59 11.56
CA ASN A 92 5.73 7.69 11.29
C ASN A 92 6.64 7.34 10.11
N GLY A 93 6.64 8.17 9.08
CA GLY A 93 7.38 7.93 7.85
C GLY A 93 6.80 8.70 6.66
N LYS A 94 7.30 8.42 5.47
CA LYS A 94 6.82 8.99 4.22
C LYS A 94 6.21 7.91 3.32
N VAL A 95 5.08 8.21 2.69
CA VAL A 95 4.55 7.35 1.61
C VAL A 95 5.40 7.50 0.35
N PHE A 96 5.49 6.44 -0.44
CA PHE A 96 6.25 6.48 -1.70
C PHE A 96 5.73 7.54 -2.67
N GLU A 97 4.44 7.80 -2.70
CA GLU A 97 3.86 8.85 -3.53
C GLU A 97 4.45 10.23 -3.20
N ASP A 98 4.63 10.56 -1.91
CA ASP A 98 5.25 11.82 -1.49
C ASP A 98 6.73 11.89 -1.84
N LEU A 99 7.46 10.78 -1.75
CA LEU A 99 8.88 10.72 -2.17
C LEU A 99 9.03 11.06 -3.66
N LEU A 100 8.13 10.58 -4.49
CA LEU A 100 8.17 10.83 -5.93
C LEU A 100 7.65 12.23 -6.28
N ALA A 101 6.54 12.65 -5.68
CA ALA A 101 5.84 13.89 -6.06
C ALA A 101 6.41 15.15 -5.40
N GLN A 102 6.88 15.05 -4.17
CA GLN A 102 7.34 16.21 -3.38
C GLN A 102 8.87 16.30 -3.29
N ASP A 103 9.55 15.16 -3.16
CA ASP A 103 11.00 15.10 -2.99
C ASP A 103 11.74 14.90 -4.32
N ASP A 104 11.04 14.68 -5.44
CA ASP A 104 11.59 14.38 -6.78
C ASP A 104 12.67 13.28 -6.72
N TYR A 105 12.41 12.25 -5.92
CA TYR A 105 13.38 11.19 -5.65
C TYR A 105 13.48 10.22 -6.83
N HIS A 106 14.72 10.01 -7.31
CA HIS A 106 15.04 9.09 -8.39
C HIS A 106 15.64 7.80 -7.84
N PHE A 107 14.94 6.69 -8.03
CA PHE A 107 15.38 5.39 -7.57
C PHE A 107 16.43 4.77 -8.49
N THR A 108 17.55 4.34 -7.91
CA THR A 108 18.53 3.47 -8.59
C THR A 108 17.97 2.05 -8.74
N LYS A 109 18.48 1.27 -9.70
CA LYS A 109 18.09 -0.14 -9.87
C LYS A 109 18.31 -0.96 -8.60
N GLN A 110 19.41 -0.71 -7.87
CA GLN A 110 19.69 -1.39 -6.61
C GLN A 110 18.60 -1.11 -5.58
N GLU A 111 18.21 0.15 -5.39
CA GLU A 111 17.14 0.54 -4.46
C GLU A 111 15.79 -0.06 -4.87
N ILE A 112 15.49 -0.09 -6.18
CA ILE A 112 14.28 -0.74 -6.70
C ILE A 112 14.24 -2.22 -6.29
N TYR A 113 15.36 -2.94 -6.40
CA TYR A 113 15.40 -4.35 -5.99
C TYR A 113 15.29 -4.51 -4.47
N GLU A 114 15.89 -3.63 -3.68
CA GLU A 114 15.75 -3.64 -2.23
C GLU A 114 14.30 -3.39 -1.78
N VAL A 115 13.63 -2.44 -2.43
CA VAL A 115 12.20 -2.20 -2.23
C VAL A 115 11.38 -3.42 -2.64
N ALA A 116 11.70 -4.05 -3.78
CA ALA A 116 11.01 -5.26 -4.23
C ALA A 116 11.11 -6.40 -3.22
N PHE A 117 12.30 -6.66 -2.64
CA PHE A 117 12.47 -7.66 -1.58
C PHE A 117 11.61 -7.34 -0.35
N LYS A 118 11.65 -6.10 0.12
CA LYS A 118 10.84 -5.67 1.27
C LYS A 118 9.33 -5.84 1.02
N ILE A 119 8.83 -5.47 -0.18
CA ILE A 119 7.41 -5.69 -0.52
C ILE A 119 7.09 -7.19 -0.62
N LEU A 120 8.01 -8.03 -1.14
CA LEU A 120 7.83 -9.48 -1.17
C LEU A 120 7.75 -10.08 0.25
N ASP A 121 8.46 -9.51 1.22
CA ASP A 121 8.34 -9.92 2.62
C ASP A 121 6.96 -9.56 3.18
N LEU A 122 6.42 -8.37 2.87
CA LEU A 122 5.03 -8.01 3.21
C LEU A 122 4.02 -8.98 2.59
N ILE A 123 4.17 -9.28 1.30
CA ILE A 123 3.29 -10.23 0.58
C ILE A 123 3.39 -11.63 1.20
N THR A 124 4.58 -12.05 1.64
CA THR A 124 4.78 -13.34 2.30
C THR A 124 3.95 -13.41 3.57
N ILE A 125 4.05 -12.40 4.46
CA ILE A 125 3.28 -12.35 5.72
C ILE A 125 1.76 -12.36 5.43
N LEU A 126 1.31 -11.62 4.42
CA LEU A 126 -0.09 -11.62 4.02
C LEU A 126 -0.56 -13.01 3.58
N GLN A 127 0.21 -13.70 2.72
CA GLN A 127 -0.13 -15.03 2.20
C GLN A 127 -0.11 -16.11 3.28
N GLU A 128 0.82 -16.06 4.24
CA GLU A 128 0.85 -16.94 5.41
C GLU A 128 -0.41 -16.80 6.28
N ASN A 129 -1.03 -15.61 6.26
CA ASN A 129 -2.31 -15.33 6.90
C ASN A 129 -3.52 -15.57 6.00
N ASN A 130 -3.31 -16.11 4.79
CA ASN A 130 -4.34 -16.34 3.77
C ASN A 130 -5.02 -15.04 3.30
N ILE A 131 -4.26 -13.94 3.18
CA ILE A 131 -4.74 -12.61 2.81
C ILE A 131 -4.12 -12.18 1.49
N VAL A 132 -4.88 -11.47 0.68
CA VAL A 132 -4.43 -10.69 -0.47
C VAL A 132 -4.85 -9.24 -0.27
N HIS A 133 -3.91 -8.30 -0.45
CA HIS A 133 -4.13 -6.87 -0.16
C HIS A 133 -4.89 -6.16 -1.27
N ARG A 134 -4.48 -6.38 -2.54
CA ARG A 134 -5.14 -5.86 -3.73
C ARG A 134 -5.06 -4.34 -3.92
N ASP A 135 -4.15 -3.68 -3.22
CA ASP A 135 -3.92 -2.24 -3.37
C ASP A 135 -2.51 -1.83 -2.90
N ILE A 136 -1.49 -2.64 -3.27
CA ILE A 136 -0.08 -2.32 -2.97
C ILE A 136 0.40 -1.28 -3.96
N ARG A 137 0.15 0.00 -3.65
CA ARG A 137 0.48 1.17 -4.49
C ARG A 137 1.27 2.21 -3.71
N LEU A 138 1.89 3.14 -4.43
CA LEU A 138 2.72 4.20 -3.84
C LEU A 138 2.09 4.94 -2.64
N PRO A 139 0.79 5.34 -2.65
CA PRO A 139 0.18 6.00 -1.49
C PRO A 139 -0.10 5.08 -0.31
N ASN A 140 0.02 3.76 -0.48
CA ASN A 140 -0.31 2.77 0.54
C ASN A 140 0.92 2.09 1.16
N VAL A 141 2.13 2.46 0.75
CA VAL A 141 3.39 1.95 1.31
C VAL A 141 4.17 3.09 1.92
N ILE A 142 4.46 2.98 3.22
CA ILE A 142 5.24 3.96 3.99
C ILE A 142 6.65 3.41 4.17
N ILE A 143 7.66 4.26 3.97
CA ILE A 143 9.01 4.04 4.49
C ILE A 143 9.05 4.68 5.87
N SER A 144 9.21 3.86 6.91
CA SER A 144 9.35 4.32 8.29
C SER A 144 10.74 4.93 8.52
N GLU A 145 10.91 5.65 9.64
CA GLU A 145 12.19 6.23 10.03
C GLU A 145 13.31 5.19 10.17
N ASP A 146 12.97 3.94 10.52
CA ASP A 146 13.90 2.80 10.60
C ASP A 146 14.15 2.12 9.25
N ASN A 147 13.73 2.75 8.14
CA ASN A 147 13.84 2.24 6.78
C ASN A 147 13.13 0.88 6.55
N ASN A 148 12.09 0.58 7.35
CA ASN A 148 11.20 -0.55 7.12
C ASN A 148 9.99 -0.12 6.28
N LEU A 149 9.42 -1.05 5.52
CA LEU A 149 8.18 -0.80 4.81
C LEU A 149 6.97 -1.18 5.67
N VAL A 150 5.99 -0.29 5.68
CA VAL A 150 4.70 -0.53 6.32
C VAL A 150 3.60 -0.36 5.29
N LEU A 151 2.79 -1.40 5.11
CA LEU A 151 1.66 -1.40 4.18
C LEU A 151 0.39 -0.99 4.92
N ILE A 152 -0.28 0.03 4.41
CA ILE A 152 -1.48 0.63 4.99
C ILE A 152 -2.71 0.45 4.08
N ASP A 153 -3.89 0.79 4.57
CA ASP A 153 -5.19 0.77 3.86
C ASP A 153 -5.66 -0.61 3.38
N PHE A 154 -6.17 -1.40 4.31
CA PHE A 154 -6.73 -2.74 4.07
C PHE A 154 -8.18 -2.74 3.56
N GLY A 155 -8.70 -1.61 3.09
CA GLY A 155 -10.08 -1.48 2.61
C GLY A 155 -10.44 -2.42 1.46
N LEU A 156 -9.47 -2.76 0.60
CA LEU A 156 -9.63 -3.71 -0.50
C LEU A 156 -9.16 -5.13 -0.17
N ALA A 157 -8.47 -5.34 0.95
CA ALA A 157 -7.91 -6.63 1.33
C ALA A 157 -8.99 -7.71 1.55
N ARG A 158 -8.70 -8.96 1.20
CA ARG A 158 -9.62 -10.11 1.34
C ARG A 158 -8.86 -11.37 1.71
N TYR A 159 -9.60 -12.33 2.27
CA TYR A 159 -9.08 -13.69 2.35
C TYR A 159 -8.97 -14.31 0.96
N ILE A 160 -7.89 -15.04 0.73
CA ILE A 160 -7.67 -15.80 -0.51
C ILE A 160 -8.72 -16.92 -0.58
N ASP A 161 -9.43 -17.02 -1.69
CA ASP A 161 -10.45 -18.04 -1.95
C ASP A 161 -10.09 -18.93 -3.18
N ASN A 162 -8.95 -18.65 -3.81
CA ASN A 162 -8.44 -19.32 -5.02
C ASN A 162 -9.41 -19.30 -6.21
N LYS A 163 -10.36 -18.36 -6.21
CA LYS A 163 -11.34 -18.14 -7.27
C LYS A 163 -11.35 -16.68 -7.71
N ARG A 164 -11.90 -15.82 -6.85
CA ARG A 164 -11.99 -14.38 -7.07
C ARG A 164 -10.80 -13.62 -6.48
N TYR A 165 -10.30 -14.10 -5.37
CA TYR A 165 -9.22 -13.48 -4.61
C TYR A 165 -8.04 -14.45 -4.57
N VAL A 166 -7.06 -14.18 -5.44
CA VAL A 166 -5.90 -15.04 -5.66
C VAL A 166 -4.62 -14.29 -5.32
N LYS A 167 -3.60 -15.03 -4.91
CA LYS A 167 -2.30 -14.47 -4.47
C LYS A 167 -1.59 -13.66 -5.56
N GLU A 168 -1.80 -14.02 -6.82
CA GLU A 168 -1.20 -13.38 -8.00
C GLU A 168 -1.64 -11.92 -8.16
N MET A 169 -2.75 -11.52 -7.54
CA MET A 169 -3.18 -10.11 -7.55
C MET A 169 -2.12 -9.19 -6.93
N ASP A 170 -1.52 -9.60 -5.81
CA ASP A 170 -0.49 -8.77 -5.15
C ASP A 170 0.84 -8.79 -5.93
N TYR A 171 1.11 -9.84 -6.74
CA TYR A 171 2.26 -9.85 -7.66
C TYR A 171 2.10 -8.81 -8.77
N TRP A 172 0.87 -8.67 -9.30
CA TRP A 172 0.56 -7.63 -10.27
C TRP A 172 0.81 -6.23 -9.69
N TYR A 173 0.33 -5.97 -8.47
CA TYR A 173 0.55 -4.69 -7.80
C TYR A 173 2.04 -4.44 -7.51
N LEU A 174 2.80 -5.47 -7.15
CA LEU A 174 4.26 -5.35 -7.04
C LEU A 174 4.88 -4.92 -8.38
N GLY A 175 4.49 -5.56 -9.48
CA GLY A 175 4.98 -5.20 -10.81
C GLY A 175 4.67 -3.74 -11.17
N ASP A 176 3.43 -3.30 -10.96
CA ASP A 176 2.98 -1.94 -11.18
C ASP A 176 3.77 -0.94 -10.31
N PHE A 177 3.94 -1.25 -9.03
CA PHE A 177 4.73 -0.45 -8.09
C PHE A 177 6.18 -0.25 -8.59
N LEU A 178 6.85 -1.32 -8.98
CA LEU A 178 8.22 -1.26 -9.45
C LEU A 178 8.35 -0.48 -10.77
N ILE A 179 7.41 -0.62 -11.69
CA ILE A 179 7.36 0.15 -12.93
C ILE A 179 7.33 1.65 -12.62
N HIS A 180 6.53 2.09 -11.65
CA HIS A 180 6.53 3.49 -11.21
C HIS A 180 7.89 3.94 -10.68
N LEU A 181 8.60 3.09 -9.93
CA LEU A 181 9.96 3.41 -9.47
C LEU A 181 10.96 3.51 -10.63
N TYR A 182 10.89 2.63 -11.63
CA TYR A 182 11.72 2.74 -12.83
C TYR A 182 11.47 4.03 -13.60
N TYR A 183 10.22 4.51 -13.64
CA TYR A 183 9.89 5.78 -14.29
C TYR A 183 10.51 7.00 -13.60
N THR A 184 10.92 6.93 -12.34
CA THR A 184 11.58 8.06 -11.66
C THR A 184 12.90 8.45 -12.31
N SER A 185 13.61 7.51 -12.93
CA SER A 185 14.89 7.74 -13.65
C SER A 185 14.71 7.85 -15.17
N TYR A 186 13.45 7.89 -15.67
CA TYR A 186 13.15 7.95 -17.08
C TYR A 186 12.93 9.39 -17.53
N TYR A 187 13.72 9.81 -18.53
CA TYR A 187 13.56 11.13 -19.15
C TYR A 187 12.55 11.08 -20.29
N LEU A 188 11.37 11.63 -20.08
CA LEU A 188 10.32 11.76 -21.08
C LEU A 188 10.80 12.63 -22.26
N ASN A 189 11.00 12.02 -23.40
CA ASN A 189 11.15 12.77 -24.65
C ASN A 189 9.77 13.11 -25.21
N ARG A 190 9.28 14.32 -24.97
CA ARG A 190 7.94 14.81 -25.37
C ARG A 190 7.63 14.72 -26.87
N TYR A 191 8.60 14.39 -27.71
CA TYR A 191 8.44 14.28 -29.16
C TYR A 191 8.37 12.83 -29.65
N LYS A 192 8.48 11.82 -28.76
CA LYS A 192 8.32 10.42 -29.11
C LYS A 192 6.87 9.97 -28.89
N LYS A 193 6.42 9.05 -29.78
CA LYS A 193 5.16 8.34 -29.60
C LYS A 193 5.18 7.59 -28.27
N GLU A 194 4.09 7.64 -27.50
CA GLU A 194 3.92 6.82 -26.32
C GLU A 194 4.07 5.34 -26.67
N LEU A 195 4.95 4.67 -25.96
CA LEU A 195 5.21 3.24 -26.07
C LEU A 195 4.75 2.54 -24.79
N PRO A 196 4.45 1.25 -24.83
CA PRO A 196 4.21 0.51 -23.60
C PRO A 196 5.50 0.47 -22.75
N TRP A 197 5.36 0.47 -21.42
CA TRP A 197 6.47 0.56 -20.46
C TRP A 197 7.63 -0.40 -20.75
N TYR A 198 7.35 -1.60 -21.25
CA TYR A 198 8.37 -2.61 -21.56
C TYR A 198 9.19 -2.32 -22.82
N GLU A 199 8.80 -1.34 -23.62
CA GLU A 199 9.54 -0.82 -24.76
C GLU A 199 10.15 0.56 -24.46
N GLU A 200 9.54 1.31 -23.53
CA GLU A 200 9.90 2.67 -23.19
C GLU A 200 11.05 2.73 -22.17
N LEU A 201 10.96 1.91 -21.11
CA LEU A 201 11.97 1.88 -20.05
C LEU A 201 13.26 1.19 -20.49
N ASP A 202 14.40 1.73 -20.04
CA ASP A 202 15.73 1.12 -20.25
C ASP A 202 15.92 -0.10 -19.33
N LEU A 203 15.35 -1.21 -19.75
CA LEU A 203 15.35 -2.49 -19.04
C LEU A 203 16.21 -3.52 -19.78
N THR A 204 17.00 -4.26 -19.04
CA THR A 204 17.63 -5.49 -19.56
C THR A 204 16.53 -6.51 -19.94
N ASN A 205 16.85 -7.48 -20.79
CA ASN A 205 15.91 -8.53 -21.16
C ASN A 205 15.38 -9.32 -19.94
N LYS A 206 16.21 -9.49 -18.91
CA LYS A 206 15.82 -10.18 -17.68
C LYS A 206 14.88 -9.33 -16.82
N GLU A 207 15.17 -8.05 -16.63
CA GLU A 207 14.28 -7.11 -15.92
C GLU A 207 12.90 -7.04 -16.60
N ARG A 208 12.90 -6.91 -17.93
CA ARG A 208 11.67 -6.88 -18.73
C ARG A 208 10.86 -8.15 -18.54
N LEU A 209 11.50 -9.33 -18.62
CA LEU A 209 10.82 -10.61 -18.43
C LEU A 209 10.27 -10.73 -17.00
N PHE A 210 11.04 -10.33 -16.00
CA PHE A 210 10.65 -10.33 -14.59
C PHE A 210 9.36 -9.51 -14.37
N LEU A 211 9.35 -8.25 -14.82
CA LEU A 211 8.18 -7.37 -14.72
C LEU A 211 7.00 -7.89 -15.55
N GLN A 212 7.23 -8.42 -16.77
CA GLN A 212 6.17 -9.01 -17.58
C GLN A 212 5.50 -10.21 -16.92
N LYS A 213 6.26 -11.05 -16.20
CA LYS A 213 5.69 -12.16 -15.42
C LYS A 213 4.84 -11.63 -14.25
N LEU A 214 5.31 -10.64 -13.50
CA LEU A 214 4.53 -10.02 -12.42
C LEU A 214 3.23 -9.42 -12.94
N MET A 215 3.28 -8.72 -14.08
CA MET A 215 2.13 -8.07 -14.72
C MET A 215 1.20 -9.02 -15.48
N GLY A 216 1.48 -10.32 -15.51
CA GLY A 216 0.64 -11.31 -16.24
C GLY A 216 0.74 -11.22 -17.76
N LEU A 217 1.72 -10.52 -18.34
CA LEU A 217 2.01 -10.47 -19.77
C LEU A 217 2.80 -11.71 -20.24
N LYS A 218 3.33 -12.47 -19.32
CA LYS A 218 3.97 -13.78 -19.47
C LYS A 218 3.41 -14.70 -18.39
N PRO A 219 3.62 -16.05 -18.49
CA PRO A 219 3.17 -16.97 -17.46
C PRO A 219 3.58 -16.51 -16.07
N ASN A 220 2.59 -16.40 -15.17
CA ASN A 220 2.75 -15.88 -13.82
C ASN A 220 3.71 -16.73 -13.00
N TYR A 221 4.25 -16.13 -11.96
CA TYR A 221 4.99 -16.83 -10.91
C TYR A 221 4.08 -17.77 -10.10
N ASN A 222 4.59 -18.94 -9.76
CA ASN A 222 3.85 -19.90 -8.93
C ASN A 222 3.84 -19.53 -7.44
N GLY A 223 4.78 -18.68 -6.99
CA GLY A 223 4.88 -18.23 -5.60
C GLY A 223 6.01 -17.26 -5.35
N VAL A 224 6.01 -16.68 -4.14
CA VAL A 224 6.98 -15.65 -3.73
C VAL A 224 8.42 -16.13 -3.83
N ASN A 225 8.71 -17.40 -3.53
CA ASN A 225 10.08 -17.94 -3.59
C ASN A 225 10.65 -17.94 -5.02
N GLU A 226 9.81 -18.17 -6.04
CA GLU A 226 10.23 -18.06 -7.43
C GLU A 226 10.55 -16.60 -7.80
N ILE A 227 9.72 -15.67 -7.35
CA ILE A 227 9.95 -14.23 -7.56
C ILE A 227 11.26 -13.78 -6.89
N LYS A 228 11.47 -14.16 -5.62
CA LYS A 228 12.70 -13.81 -4.89
C LYS A 228 13.95 -14.33 -5.58
N ARG A 229 13.93 -15.57 -6.08
CA ARG A 229 15.07 -16.15 -6.82
C ARG A 229 15.40 -15.36 -8.10
N ASP A 230 14.39 -15.05 -8.93
CA ASP A 230 14.59 -14.26 -10.14
C ASP A 230 15.11 -12.87 -9.80
N LEU A 231 14.64 -12.26 -8.70
CA LEU A 231 15.09 -10.95 -8.21
C LEU A 231 16.55 -10.99 -7.69
N GLU A 232 16.97 -12.05 -7.00
CA GLU A 232 18.37 -12.28 -6.59
C GLU A 232 19.29 -12.35 -7.79
N GLU A 233 18.87 -13.04 -8.86
CA GLU A 233 19.63 -13.10 -10.11
C GLU A 233 19.76 -11.72 -10.78
N LEU A 234 18.77 -10.85 -10.67
CA LEU A 234 18.85 -9.48 -11.17
C LEU A 234 19.84 -8.66 -10.35
N LYS A 235 19.75 -8.74 -9.00
CA LYS A 235 20.61 -8.01 -8.07
C LYS A 235 22.08 -8.38 -8.24
N SER A 236 22.39 -9.66 -8.43
CA SER A 236 23.77 -10.15 -8.58
C SER A 236 24.50 -9.61 -9.82
N LYS A 237 23.83 -8.96 -10.76
CA LYS A 237 24.42 -8.42 -12.00
C LYS A 237 24.66 -6.91 -11.98
N ILE A 238 24.24 -6.23 -10.92
CA ILE A 238 24.53 -4.81 -10.70
C ILE A 238 25.86 -4.61 -9.95
N SER A 239 26.37 -5.67 -9.31
CA SER A 239 27.61 -5.68 -8.52
C SER A 239 28.84 -5.71 -9.39
#